data_cd129464f5d670ecf626fbc45e0026da
#
_entry.id   cd129464f5d670ecf626fbc45e0026da
#
_cell.length_a   1.000
_cell.length_b   1.000
_cell.length_c   1.000
_cell.angle_alpha   90.00
_cell.angle_beta   90.00
_cell.angle_gamma   90.00
#
_symmetry.space_group_name_H-M   'P 1'
#
loop_
_entity.id
_entity.type
_entity.pdbx_description
1 polymer ?
#
loop_
_entity_poly.entity_id
_entity_poly.type
_entity_poly.pdbx_seq_one_letter_code
_entity_poly.pdbx_strand_id
1 'polypeptide(L)'
;MLKEELLRYSRHIMLPEIDIEGQKKINDMSLAFIGMGGLGCSASLYSALSGFGKIKIIDFDFVEASNLQRQILFDENDLSKNKATTSVKKLSQLNPFVELTGLEEKVDSANIENLLRDSEIILDCSDNFETRKTVNRYCVKHNKILISGSSIAWKGQLGCFDLRDTMNSCYESVSYTHLTLPTTYTV
;
A
#
# COMPACT_ATOMS: atom_id res chain seq x y z
N MET A 1 3.73 19.18 -14.55
CA MET A 1 4.59 18.03 -14.93
C MET A 1 5.77 18.55 -15.75
N LEU A 2 6.98 18.09 -15.43
CA LEU A 2 8.20 18.39 -16.19
C LEU A 2 8.23 17.58 -17.49
N LYS A 3 9.11 17.96 -18.44
CA LYS A 3 9.25 17.25 -19.72
C LYS A 3 9.68 15.78 -19.53
N GLU A 4 10.54 15.54 -18.56
CA GLU A 4 11.00 14.18 -18.20
C GLU A 4 9.86 13.31 -17.62
N GLU A 5 8.96 13.89 -16.84
CA GLU A 5 7.78 13.20 -16.33
C GLU A 5 6.80 12.85 -17.46
N LEU A 6 6.55 13.79 -18.38
CA LEU A 6 5.70 13.55 -19.56
C LEU A 6 6.25 12.39 -20.41
N LEU A 7 7.55 12.31 -20.58
CA LEU A 7 8.17 11.19 -21.29
C LEU A 7 8.04 9.88 -20.52
N ARG A 8 8.29 9.90 -19.21
CA ARG A 8 8.20 8.72 -18.33
C ARG A 8 6.81 8.12 -18.32
N TYR A 9 5.78 8.96 -18.18
CA TYR A 9 4.38 8.51 -18.07
C TYR A 9 3.64 8.52 -19.42
N SER A 10 4.35 8.66 -20.54
CA SER A 10 3.73 8.78 -21.87
C SER A 10 2.78 7.64 -22.21
N ARG A 11 3.06 6.41 -21.75
CA ARG A 11 2.20 5.25 -21.99
C ARG A 11 0.88 5.32 -21.21
N HIS A 12 0.89 5.91 -20.02
CA HIS A 12 -0.35 6.18 -19.26
C HIS A 12 -1.13 7.32 -19.93
N ILE A 13 -0.46 8.40 -20.30
CA ILE A 13 -1.07 9.59 -20.93
C ILE A 13 -1.75 9.25 -22.26
N MET A 14 -1.25 8.23 -22.98
CA MET A 14 -1.87 7.76 -24.23
C MET A 14 -3.14 6.94 -24.03
N LEU A 15 -3.47 6.53 -22.80
CA LEU A 15 -4.73 5.86 -22.50
C LEU A 15 -5.83 6.91 -22.33
N PRO A 16 -6.95 6.83 -23.12
CA PRO A 16 -8.02 7.83 -23.05
C PRO A 16 -8.65 7.97 -21.67
N GLU A 17 -8.62 6.89 -20.86
CA GLU A 17 -9.19 6.84 -19.52
C GLU A 17 -8.30 7.54 -18.48
N ILE A 18 -7.01 7.74 -18.79
CA ILE A 18 -6.06 8.43 -17.91
C ILE A 18 -5.81 9.83 -18.44
N ASP A 19 -5.27 9.95 -19.65
CA ASP A 19 -4.79 11.15 -20.31
C ASP A 19 -3.80 11.99 -19.45
N ILE A 20 -3.55 13.25 -19.81
CA ILE A 20 -2.69 14.16 -19.04
C ILE A 20 -3.34 14.54 -17.70
N GLU A 21 -4.64 14.73 -17.68
CA GLU A 21 -5.35 15.14 -16.48
C GLU A 21 -5.44 14.01 -15.45
N GLY A 22 -5.64 12.77 -15.89
CA GLY A 22 -5.59 11.60 -15.04
C GLY A 22 -4.19 11.38 -14.46
N GLN A 23 -3.13 11.54 -15.25
CA GLN A 23 -1.77 11.43 -14.74
C GLN A 23 -1.43 12.55 -13.73
N LYS A 24 -1.91 13.77 -13.92
CA LYS A 24 -1.79 14.84 -12.92
C LYS A 24 -2.47 14.45 -11.61
N LYS A 25 -3.69 13.92 -11.67
CA LYS A 25 -4.41 13.42 -10.48
C LYS A 25 -3.61 12.34 -9.76
N ILE A 26 -3.00 11.40 -10.49
CA ILE A 26 -2.12 10.37 -9.90
C ILE A 26 -0.93 11.03 -9.20
N ASN A 27 -0.29 12.01 -9.83
CA ASN A 27 0.84 12.72 -9.25
C ASN A 27 0.48 13.55 -8.00
N ASP A 28 -0.76 13.99 -7.88
CA ASP A 28 -1.23 14.77 -6.72
C ASP A 28 -1.63 13.88 -5.54
N MET A 29 -1.87 12.59 -5.76
CA MET A 29 -2.33 11.66 -4.71
C MET A 29 -1.23 11.29 -3.73
N SER A 30 -1.65 11.08 -2.47
CA SER A 30 -0.81 10.63 -1.36
C SER A 30 -1.22 9.23 -0.88
N LEU A 31 -0.25 8.30 -0.88
CA LEU A 31 -0.43 6.90 -0.48
C LEU A 31 0.32 6.60 0.82
N ALA A 32 -0.24 5.70 1.65
CA ALA A 32 0.50 5.08 2.74
C ALA A 32 0.44 3.55 2.61
N PHE A 33 1.60 2.92 2.67
CA PHE A 33 1.75 1.46 2.72
C PHE A 33 2.04 1.01 4.15
N ILE A 34 1.25 0.08 4.65
CA ILE A 34 1.44 -0.55 5.96
C ILE A 34 1.89 -1.99 5.71
N GLY A 35 3.14 -2.28 6.01
CA GLY A 35 3.78 -3.57 5.77
C GLY A 35 4.48 -3.66 4.41
N MET A 36 5.77 -3.99 4.44
CA MET A 36 6.64 -4.20 3.27
C MET A 36 7.02 -5.67 3.09
N GLY A 37 6.03 -6.54 3.23
CA GLY A 37 6.11 -7.94 2.85
C GLY A 37 6.00 -8.14 1.32
N GLY A 38 5.67 -9.33 0.87
CA GLY A 38 5.56 -9.65 -0.57
C GLY A 38 4.53 -8.76 -1.29
N LEU A 39 3.38 -8.48 -0.65
CA LEU A 39 2.34 -7.60 -1.22
C LEU A 39 2.79 -6.14 -1.24
N GLY A 40 3.31 -5.62 -0.10
CA GLY A 40 3.75 -4.24 0.00
C GLY A 40 4.89 -3.91 -0.96
N CYS A 41 5.89 -4.79 -1.10
CA CYS A 41 6.97 -4.63 -2.07
C CYS A 41 6.46 -4.49 -3.50
N SER A 42 5.56 -5.39 -3.92
CA SER A 42 5.03 -5.37 -5.29
C SER A 42 4.15 -4.15 -5.53
N ALA A 43 3.22 -3.86 -4.61
CA ALA A 43 2.28 -2.75 -4.76
C ALA A 43 3.00 -1.39 -4.72
N SER A 44 3.95 -1.19 -3.81
CA SER A 44 4.71 0.08 -3.73
C SER A 44 5.61 0.30 -4.93
N LEU A 45 6.20 -0.77 -5.49
CA LEU A 45 7.00 -0.70 -6.71
C LEU A 45 6.19 -0.14 -7.87
N TYR A 46 5.04 -0.75 -8.16
CA TYR A 46 4.20 -0.29 -9.27
C TYR A 46 3.57 1.08 -9.01
N SER A 47 3.21 1.40 -7.77
CA SER A 47 2.71 2.73 -7.43
C SER A 47 3.76 3.82 -7.64
N ALA A 48 5.00 3.59 -7.20
CA ALA A 48 6.09 4.52 -7.42
C ALA A 48 6.39 4.70 -8.92
N LEU A 49 6.43 3.60 -9.69
CA LEU A 49 6.66 3.65 -11.14
C LEU A 49 5.53 4.34 -11.90
N SER A 50 4.29 4.24 -11.41
CA SER A 50 3.12 4.93 -11.97
C SER A 50 3.08 6.43 -11.67
N GLY A 51 3.91 6.91 -10.74
CA GLY A 51 4.06 8.32 -10.44
C GLY A 51 3.05 8.87 -9.45
N PHE A 52 2.59 8.05 -8.48
CA PHE A 52 1.90 8.60 -7.31
C PHE A 52 2.84 9.56 -6.59
N GLY A 53 2.40 10.82 -6.39
CA GLY A 53 3.31 11.90 -6.03
C GLY A 53 3.93 11.78 -4.65
N LYS A 54 3.18 11.24 -3.68
CA LYS A 54 3.66 11.04 -2.31
C LYS A 54 3.38 9.62 -1.84
N ILE A 55 4.43 8.92 -1.41
CA ILE A 55 4.31 7.57 -0.88
C ILE A 55 5.01 7.48 0.48
N LYS A 56 4.23 7.15 1.50
CA LYS A 56 4.69 6.85 2.84
C LYS A 56 4.74 5.34 3.03
N ILE A 57 5.84 4.83 3.54
CA ILE A 57 6.07 3.39 3.78
C ILE A 57 6.30 3.20 5.27
N ILE A 58 5.52 2.32 5.89
CA ILE A 58 5.53 2.08 7.33
C ILE A 58 5.76 0.59 7.56
N ASP A 59 6.92 0.24 8.11
CA ASP A 59 7.28 -1.12 8.48
C ASP A 59 8.40 -1.11 9.53
N PHE A 60 8.19 -1.83 10.61
CA PHE A 60 9.16 -1.91 11.71
C PHE A 60 10.17 -3.06 11.55
N ASP A 61 9.92 -4.00 10.63
CA ASP A 61 10.73 -5.19 10.44
C ASP A 61 12.02 -4.95 9.68
N PHE A 62 12.90 -5.94 9.77
CA PHE A 62 14.17 -5.99 9.05
C PHE A 62 14.12 -7.02 7.92
N VAL A 63 14.97 -6.83 6.93
CA VAL A 63 15.11 -7.76 5.79
C VAL A 63 15.82 -9.02 6.26
N GLU A 64 15.22 -10.17 5.99
CA GLU A 64 15.76 -11.49 6.30
C GLU A 64 15.92 -12.32 5.02
N ALA A 65 16.87 -13.28 5.00
CA ALA A 65 17.08 -14.17 3.86
C ALA A 65 15.81 -14.97 3.49
N SER A 66 15.02 -15.36 4.50
CA SER A 66 13.73 -16.05 4.33
C SER A 66 12.68 -15.21 3.61
N ASN A 67 12.90 -13.91 3.43
CA ASN A 67 11.98 -12.97 2.78
C ASN A 67 12.28 -12.80 1.28
N LEU A 68 13.54 -12.98 0.84
CA LEU A 68 14.03 -12.60 -0.48
C LEU A 68 13.32 -13.31 -1.64
N GLN A 69 12.76 -14.49 -1.42
CA GLN A 69 12.04 -15.26 -2.45
C GLN A 69 10.69 -14.62 -2.86
N ARG A 70 10.16 -13.61 -2.11
CA ARG A 70 8.89 -12.93 -2.44
C ARG A 70 8.90 -11.42 -2.24
N GLN A 71 9.87 -10.87 -1.53
CA GLN A 71 9.99 -9.42 -1.28
C GLN A 71 10.95 -8.80 -2.31
N ILE A 72 10.43 -8.61 -3.52
CA ILE A 72 11.19 -8.30 -4.75
C ILE A 72 11.99 -6.99 -4.73
N LEU A 73 11.75 -6.11 -3.75
CA LEU A 73 12.53 -4.87 -3.59
C LEU A 73 13.89 -5.10 -2.93
N PHE A 74 14.07 -6.23 -2.23
CA PHE A 74 15.26 -6.48 -1.42
C PHE A 74 16.17 -7.53 -2.05
N ASP A 75 17.46 -7.41 -1.78
CA ASP A 75 18.49 -8.34 -2.19
C ASP A 75 19.42 -8.70 -1.01
N GLU A 76 20.42 -9.59 -1.27
CA GLU A 76 21.38 -10.03 -0.24
C GLU A 76 22.12 -8.87 0.47
N ASN A 77 22.34 -7.74 -0.22
CA ASN A 77 23.00 -6.59 0.36
C ASN A 77 22.11 -5.81 1.35
N ASP A 78 20.83 -6.13 1.41
CA ASP A 78 19.85 -5.47 2.27
C ASP A 78 19.57 -6.23 3.57
N LEU A 79 20.17 -7.39 3.76
CA LEU A 79 20.00 -8.19 4.97
C LEU A 79 20.27 -7.38 6.23
N SER A 80 19.41 -7.56 7.23
CA SER A 80 19.44 -6.86 8.53
C SER A 80 19.22 -5.34 8.47
N LYS A 81 18.81 -4.78 7.32
CA LYS A 81 18.37 -3.38 7.23
C LYS A 81 16.87 -3.29 7.42
N ASN A 82 16.37 -2.16 7.92
CA ASN A 82 14.94 -1.94 8.06
C ASN A 82 14.25 -1.91 6.68
N LYS A 83 13.07 -2.53 6.59
CA LYS A 83 12.32 -2.67 5.34
C LYS A 83 11.82 -1.34 4.80
N ALA A 84 11.30 -0.44 5.66
CA ALA A 84 10.73 0.83 5.21
C ALA A 84 11.79 1.75 4.60
N THR A 85 12.88 1.98 5.31
CA THR A 85 13.96 2.87 4.85
C THR A 85 14.71 2.28 3.64
N THR A 86 14.88 0.96 3.59
CA THR A 86 15.47 0.29 2.42
C THR A 86 14.57 0.40 1.20
N SER A 87 13.25 0.24 1.36
CA SER A 87 12.29 0.42 0.27
C SER A 87 12.34 1.83 -0.31
N VAL A 88 12.35 2.86 0.54
CA VAL A 88 12.49 4.25 0.09
C VAL A 88 13.74 4.45 -0.75
N LYS A 89 14.89 3.93 -0.29
CA LYS A 89 16.14 4.01 -1.06
C LYS A 89 16.04 3.34 -2.43
N LYS A 90 15.45 2.16 -2.52
CA LYS A 90 15.30 1.42 -3.78
C LYS A 90 14.31 2.12 -4.73
N LEU A 91 13.17 2.54 -4.23
CA LEU A 91 12.13 3.19 -5.02
C LEU A 91 12.57 4.58 -5.53
N SER A 92 13.32 5.35 -4.74
CA SER A 92 13.84 6.64 -5.18
C SER A 92 14.83 6.54 -6.36
N GLN A 93 15.55 5.43 -6.45
CA GLN A 93 16.43 5.15 -7.59
C GLN A 93 15.64 4.83 -8.87
N LEU A 94 14.45 4.24 -8.71
CA LEU A 94 13.58 3.86 -9.83
C LEU A 94 12.76 5.04 -10.35
N ASN A 95 12.25 5.88 -9.45
CA ASN A 95 11.50 7.07 -9.82
C ASN A 95 11.83 8.26 -8.90
N PRO A 96 12.69 9.19 -9.35
CA PRO A 96 13.12 10.34 -8.57
C PRO A 96 12.06 11.45 -8.45
N PHE A 97 10.93 11.34 -9.17
CA PHE A 97 9.84 12.34 -9.13
C PHE A 97 8.83 12.08 -8.01
N VAL A 98 8.93 10.95 -7.31
CA VAL A 98 8.03 10.58 -6.21
C VAL A 98 8.64 11.00 -4.88
N GLU A 99 7.89 11.71 -4.06
CA GLU A 99 8.26 12.01 -2.68
C GLU A 99 8.04 10.77 -1.81
N LEU A 100 9.13 10.21 -1.28
CA LEU A 100 9.12 8.96 -0.53
C LEU A 100 9.51 9.19 0.94
N THR A 101 8.74 8.66 1.88
CA THR A 101 9.02 8.71 3.32
C THR A 101 8.96 7.30 3.91
N GLY A 102 10.00 6.88 4.62
CA GLY A 102 10.07 5.59 5.31
C GLY A 102 9.99 5.79 6.83
N LEU A 103 9.12 5.05 7.50
CA LEU A 103 8.93 5.09 8.95
C LEU A 103 9.13 3.70 9.54
N GLU A 104 10.11 3.58 10.42
CA GLU A 104 10.47 2.34 11.12
C GLU A 104 9.58 2.13 12.35
N GLU A 105 8.25 2.11 12.12
CA GLU A 105 7.27 2.07 13.19
C GLU A 105 6.28 0.93 13.00
N LYS A 106 5.84 0.36 14.12
CA LYS A 106 4.70 -0.56 14.16
C LYS A 106 3.43 0.26 14.32
N VAL A 107 2.47 0.07 13.42
CA VAL A 107 1.17 0.76 13.47
C VAL A 107 0.34 0.22 14.63
N ASP A 108 -0.14 1.12 15.49
CA ASP A 108 -1.07 0.84 16.57
C ASP A 108 -2.08 1.98 16.76
N SER A 109 -2.98 1.84 17.75
CA SER A 109 -4.02 2.83 18.02
C SER A 109 -3.49 4.16 18.57
N ALA A 110 -2.27 4.20 19.10
CA ALA A 110 -1.68 5.41 19.69
C ALA A 110 -0.99 6.28 18.63
N ASN A 111 -0.40 5.67 17.60
CA ASN A 111 0.41 6.39 16.62
C ASN A 111 -0.26 6.54 15.23
N ILE A 112 -1.30 5.76 14.92
CA ILE A 112 -1.92 5.71 13.60
C ILE A 112 -2.39 7.07 13.06
N GLU A 113 -2.90 7.94 13.93
CA GLU A 113 -3.33 9.30 13.56
C GLU A 113 -2.18 10.12 12.98
N ASN A 114 -1.02 10.09 13.63
CA ASN A 114 0.17 10.81 13.18
C ASN A 114 0.78 10.21 11.92
N LEU A 115 0.70 8.88 11.79
CA LEU A 115 1.28 8.17 10.66
C LEU A 115 0.48 8.38 9.37
N LEU A 116 -0.86 8.44 9.44
CA LEU A 116 -1.72 8.34 8.26
C LEU A 116 -2.50 9.61 7.89
N ARG A 117 -2.50 10.68 8.73
CA ARG A 117 -3.37 11.85 8.50
C ARG A 117 -3.20 12.48 7.11
N ASP A 118 -1.97 12.56 6.59
CA ASP A 118 -1.64 13.23 5.34
C ASP A 118 -1.79 12.31 4.10
N SER A 119 -2.24 11.06 4.30
CA SER A 119 -2.42 10.10 3.22
C SER A 119 -3.90 9.98 2.86
N GLU A 120 -4.22 9.97 1.56
CA GLU A 120 -5.59 9.84 1.04
C GLU A 120 -5.99 8.39 0.86
N ILE A 121 -5.05 7.56 0.37
CA ILE A 121 -5.25 6.14 0.11
C ILE A 121 -4.31 5.34 1.02
N ILE A 122 -4.89 4.42 1.76
CA ILE A 122 -4.15 3.54 2.67
C ILE A 122 -4.13 2.14 2.08
N LEU A 123 -2.94 1.58 1.87
CA LEU A 123 -2.74 0.21 1.43
C LEU A 123 -2.29 -0.63 2.61
N ASP A 124 -3.21 -1.45 3.11
CA ASP A 124 -2.93 -2.40 4.18
C ASP A 124 -2.42 -3.71 3.59
N CYS A 125 -1.12 -3.89 3.69
CA CYS A 125 -0.36 -5.08 3.28
C CYS A 125 0.18 -5.86 4.51
N SER A 126 -0.35 -5.57 5.70
CA SER A 126 0.06 -6.23 6.93
C SER A 126 -0.41 -7.68 6.97
N ASP A 127 0.25 -8.49 7.77
CA ASP A 127 -0.05 -9.92 7.94
C ASP A 127 -0.76 -10.24 9.26
N ASN A 128 -1.07 -9.22 10.08
CA ASN A 128 -1.76 -9.43 11.35
C ASN A 128 -3.13 -8.75 11.43
N PHE A 129 -4.07 -9.45 12.06
CA PHE A 129 -5.46 -9.07 12.12
C PHE A 129 -5.74 -7.82 12.98
N GLU A 130 -4.96 -7.58 14.04
CA GLU A 130 -5.13 -6.41 14.90
C GLU A 130 -4.73 -5.12 14.18
N THR A 131 -3.64 -5.15 13.42
CA THR A 131 -3.26 -4.00 12.56
C THR A 131 -4.37 -3.71 11.55
N ARG A 132 -4.92 -4.74 10.87
CA ARG A 132 -6.01 -4.57 9.89
C ARG A 132 -7.24 -3.90 10.49
N LYS A 133 -7.67 -4.34 11.68
CA LYS A 133 -8.80 -3.71 12.40
C LYS A 133 -8.50 -2.25 12.75
N THR A 134 -7.30 -1.99 13.26
CA THR A 134 -6.88 -0.64 13.65
C THR A 134 -6.87 0.28 12.46
N VAL A 135 -6.31 -0.15 11.33
CA VAL A 135 -6.29 0.59 10.07
C VAL A 135 -7.70 0.81 9.53
N ASN A 136 -8.55 -0.23 9.51
CA ASN A 136 -9.93 -0.11 9.05
C ASN A 136 -10.72 0.94 9.87
N ARG A 137 -10.63 0.87 11.20
CA ARG A 137 -11.32 1.83 12.10
C ARG A 137 -10.83 3.25 11.87
N TYR A 138 -9.53 3.44 11.68
CA TYR A 138 -8.96 4.73 11.33
C TYR A 138 -9.53 5.25 10.00
N CYS A 139 -9.53 4.43 8.96
CA CYS A 139 -10.02 4.82 7.63
C CYS A 139 -11.52 5.15 7.64
N VAL A 140 -12.34 4.41 8.37
CA VAL A 140 -13.77 4.70 8.59
C VAL A 140 -13.94 6.06 9.27
N LYS A 141 -13.22 6.29 10.38
CA LYS A 141 -13.31 7.54 11.17
C LYS A 141 -12.90 8.76 10.37
N HIS A 142 -11.92 8.63 9.48
CA HIS A 142 -11.32 9.76 8.75
C HIS A 142 -11.70 9.81 7.26
N ASN A 143 -12.69 9.04 6.84
CA ASN A 143 -13.21 9.00 5.46
C ASN A 143 -12.09 8.82 4.42
N LYS A 144 -11.22 7.81 4.63
CA LYS A 144 -10.11 7.49 3.74
C LYS A 144 -10.50 6.39 2.76
N ILE A 145 -9.72 6.21 1.70
CA ILE A 145 -9.80 5.03 0.85
C ILE A 145 -8.88 3.96 1.46
N LEU A 146 -9.42 2.77 1.70
CA LEU A 146 -8.66 1.62 2.19
C LEU A 146 -8.59 0.54 1.11
N ILE A 147 -7.38 0.13 0.76
CA ILE A 147 -7.12 -1.04 -0.06
C ILE A 147 -6.44 -2.08 0.83
N SER A 148 -7.10 -3.20 1.08
CA SER A 148 -6.59 -4.26 1.95
C SER A 148 -6.28 -5.51 1.14
N GLY A 149 -5.02 -5.96 1.20
CA GLY A 149 -4.54 -7.17 0.55
C GLY A 149 -4.12 -8.24 1.56
N SER A 150 -4.42 -9.51 1.28
CA SER A 150 -3.92 -10.64 2.05
C SER A 150 -3.67 -11.85 1.16
N SER A 151 -2.72 -12.69 1.56
CA SER A 151 -2.51 -13.98 0.92
C SER A 151 -2.26 -15.05 1.97
N ILE A 152 -2.92 -16.19 1.82
CA ILE A 152 -2.78 -17.36 2.68
C ILE A 152 -2.72 -18.60 1.78
N ALA A 153 -1.63 -19.33 1.85
CA ALA A 153 -1.35 -20.48 0.98
C ALA A 153 -1.52 -20.09 -0.51
N TRP A 154 -2.48 -20.68 -1.22
CA TRP A 154 -2.75 -20.43 -2.65
C TRP A 154 -3.91 -19.47 -2.89
N LYS A 155 -4.42 -18.81 -1.84
CA LYS A 155 -5.55 -17.90 -1.94
C LYS A 155 -5.09 -16.49 -1.65
N GLY A 156 -5.48 -15.55 -2.52
CA GLY A 156 -5.35 -14.12 -2.31
C GLY A 156 -6.71 -13.47 -2.12
N GLN A 157 -6.76 -12.43 -1.30
CA GLN A 157 -7.93 -11.59 -1.13
C GLN A 157 -7.49 -10.13 -1.30
N LEU A 158 -8.28 -9.38 -2.07
CA LEU A 158 -8.12 -7.95 -2.26
C LEU A 158 -9.47 -7.29 -2.06
N GLY A 159 -9.52 -6.28 -1.20
CA GLY A 159 -10.69 -5.43 -0.98
C GLY A 159 -10.35 -3.98 -1.18
N CYS A 160 -11.21 -3.24 -1.87
CA CYS A 160 -11.12 -1.79 -2.00
C CYS A 160 -12.37 -1.17 -1.35
N PHE A 161 -12.16 -0.29 -0.39
CA PHE A 161 -13.19 0.35 0.42
C PHE A 161 -13.05 1.87 0.31
N ASP A 162 -13.93 2.49 -0.46
CA ASP A 162 -14.03 3.96 -0.51
C ASP A 162 -14.91 4.44 0.64
N LEU A 163 -14.27 4.73 1.78
CA LEU A 163 -14.96 5.10 3.01
C LEU A 163 -15.25 6.61 3.10
N ARG A 164 -15.06 7.35 2.00
CA ARG A 164 -15.51 8.73 1.86
C ARG A 164 -17.04 8.80 1.74
N ASP A 165 -17.66 7.75 1.22
CA ASP A 165 -19.10 7.56 1.27
C ASP A 165 -19.45 6.64 2.45
N THR A 166 -20.19 7.17 3.41
CA THR A 166 -20.60 6.47 4.64
C THR A 166 -21.58 5.31 4.40
N MET A 167 -22.15 5.20 3.21
CA MET A 167 -23.02 4.08 2.81
C MET A 167 -22.22 2.86 2.37
N ASN A 168 -20.94 3.01 2.09
CA ASN A 168 -20.09 1.91 1.67
C ASN A 168 -19.71 0.98 2.83
N SER A 169 -19.65 -0.32 2.54
CA SER A 169 -19.16 -1.31 3.50
C SER A 169 -17.68 -1.10 3.81
N CYS A 170 -17.27 -1.38 5.03
CA CYS A 170 -15.87 -1.37 5.44
C CYS A 170 -15.29 -2.79 5.53
N TYR A 171 -13.97 -2.91 5.66
CA TYR A 171 -13.29 -4.21 5.79
C TYR A 171 -13.86 -5.06 6.92
N GLU A 172 -14.09 -4.49 8.09
CA GLU A 172 -14.58 -5.22 9.27
C GLU A 172 -15.99 -5.78 9.03
N SER A 173 -16.89 -5.01 8.40
CA SER A 173 -18.27 -5.46 8.09
C SER A 173 -18.30 -6.61 7.09
N VAL A 174 -17.43 -6.61 6.08
CA VAL A 174 -17.36 -7.68 5.07
C VAL A 174 -16.68 -8.92 5.62
N SER A 175 -15.64 -8.78 6.45
CA SER A 175 -14.91 -9.91 7.01
C SER A 175 -15.77 -10.76 7.96
N TYR A 176 -16.67 -10.15 8.72
CA TYR A 176 -17.59 -10.89 9.59
C TYR A 176 -18.61 -11.73 8.78
N THR A 177 -19.07 -11.25 7.64
CA THR A 177 -20.03 -12.01 6.82
C THR A 177 -19.40 -13.23 6.15
N HIS A 178 -18.11 -13.20 5.85
CA HIS A 178 -17.38 -14.36 5.29
C HIS A 178 -16.98 -15.40 6.32
N LEU A 179 -16.87 -15.03 7.61
CA LEU A 179 -16.62 -15.99 8.70
C LEU A 179 -17.87 -16.81 9.07
N THR A 180 -19.05 -16.37 8.64
CA THR A 180 -20.33 -17.06 8.91
C THR A 180 -20.81 -17.95 7.76
N LEU A 181 -20.14 -17.96 6.62
CA LEU A 181 -20.44 -18.91 5.55
C LEU A 181 -19.76 -20.26 5.85
N PRO A 182 -20.52 -21.38 5.92
CA PRO A 182 -19.93 -22.68 6.13
C PRO A 182 -19.04 -23.02 4.91
N THR A 183 -17.73 -23.10 5.15
CA THR A 183 -16.78 -23.66 4.20
C THR A 183 -16.93 -25.18 4.14
N THR A 184 -18.05 -25.66 3.65
CA THR A 184 -18.21 -27.06 3.25
C THR A 184 -18.32 -27.11 1.74
N TYR A 185 -17.15 -27.04 1.07
CA TYR A 185 -17.01 -27.73 -0.20
C TYR A 185 -16.20 -29.00 0.08
N THR A 186 -16.90 -30.08 0.33
CA THR A 186 -16.42 -31.44 0.13
C THR A 186 -16.33 -31.66 -1.38
N VAL A 187 -15.11 -31.96 -1.85
CA VAL A 187 -14.88 -32.64 -3.11
C VAL A 187 -14.95 -34.12 -2.83
#